data_78d19f4a1030f9728e62ae695e663c49
#
_entry.id   78d19f4a1030f9728e62ae695e663c49
#
_cell.length_a   1.000
_cell.length_b   1.000
_cell.length_c   1.000
_cell.angle_alpha   90.00
_cell.angle_beta   90.00
_cell.angle_gamma   90.00
#
_symmetry.space_group_name_H-M   'P 1'
#
loop_
_entity.id
_entity.type
_entity.pdbx_description
1 polymer ?
#
loop_
_entity_poly.entity_id
_entity_poly.type
_entity_poly.pdbx_seq_one_letter_code
_entity_poly.pdbx_strand_id
1 'polypeptide(L)'
;MERIGEIAAFEISKGLEQKELEITTPLDKIKVREIAVQPVITTILRAGVPLFQGILNYFDKADCGFVAAYRKHDANDYFSIKQDYLTCPNIDGRPLIVADPMLATGASLIEALKDLLNHGKPTQLHIVAAIASRIGVETVQDAYPEAKIWIGALDENLTSKGYITPGLGDAGDLSYGEKLQR
;
A
#
# COMPACT_ATOMS: atom_id res chain seq x y z
N MET A 1 5.95 -4.35 11.09
CA MET A 1 5.49 -3.79 9.81
C MET A 1 6.43 -4.18 8.66
N GLU A 2 7.72 -3.83 8.74
CA GLU A 2 8.71 -4.08 7.69
C GLU A 2 8.75 -5.54 7.22
N ARG A 3 8.88 -6.50 8.15
CA ARG A 3 8.85 -7.94 7.81
C ARG A 3 7.55 -8.39 7.12
N ILE A 4 6.42 -7.79 7.45
CA ILE A 4 5.15 -8.06 6.74
C ILE A 4 5.24 -7.55 5.31
N GLY A 5 5.84 -6.37 5.10
CA GLY A 5 6.10 -5.79 3.78
C GLY A 5 6.98 -6.68 2.92
N GLU A 6 8.07 -7.22 3.47
CA GLU A 6 8.98 -8.14 2.77
C GLU A 6 8.26 -9.43 2.34
N ILE A 7 7.45 -10.03 3.24
CA ILE A 7 6.68 -11.24 2.94
C ILE A 7 5.64 -10.95 1.85
N ALA A 8 4.90 -9.84 1.98
CA ALA A 8 3.91 -9.45 0.97
C ALA A 8 4.56 -9.20 -0.39
N ALA A 9 5.71 -8.52 -0.44
CA ALA A 9 6.46 -8.28 -1.65
C ALA A 9 6.91 -9.57 -2.33
N PHE A 10 7.40 -10.54 -1.55
CA PHE A 10 7.75 -11.87 -2.06
C PHE A 10 6.53 -12.57 -2.67
N GLU A 11 5.38 -12.56 -2.02
CA GLU A 11 4.16 -13.17 -2.55
C GLU A 11 3.66 -12.45 -3.83
N ILE A 12 3.68 -11.11 -3.84
CA ILE A 12 3.32 -10.30 -4.99
C ILE A 12 4.22 -10.62 -6.18
N SER A 13 5.52 -10.76 -5.97
CA SER A 13 6.51 -10.97 -7.04
C SER A 13 6.26 -12.23 -7.84
N LYS A 14 5.65 -13.26 -7.25
CA LYS A 14 5.30 -14.52 -7.92
C LYS A 14 4.24 -14.34 -9.02
N GLY A 15 3.40 -13.30 -8.90
CA GLY A 15 2.33 -12.98 -9.84
C GLY A 15 2.68 -11.88 -10.84
N LEU A 16 3.88 -11.31 -10.78
CA LEU A 16 4.35 -10.30 -11.72
C LEU A 16 4.94 -10.96 -12.98
N GLU A 17 4.80 -10.27 -14.11
CA GLU A 17 5.39 -10.70 -15.36
C GLU A 17 6.92 -10.79 -15.27
N GLN A 18 7.49 -11.87 -15.78
CA GLN A 18 8.91 -12.11 -15.77
C GLN A 18 9.45 -12.22 -17.21
N LYS A 19 10.68 -11.75 -17.41
CA LYS A 19 11.44 -11.93 -18.64
C LYS A 19 12.69 -12.76 -18.39
N GLU A 20 13.13 -13.51 -19.38
CA GLU A 20 14.42 -14.20 -19.34
C GLU A 20 15.56 -13.24 -19.68
N LEU A 21 16.64 -13.34 -18.93
CA LEU A 21 17.89 -12.61 -19.13
C LEU A 21 19.06 -13.60 -19.11
N GLU A 22 19.95 -13.53 -20.08
CA GLU A 22 21.24 -14.25 -20.02
C GLU A 22 22.25 -13.42 -19.27
N ILE A 23 22.82 -13.98 -18.21
CA ILE A 23 23.93 -13.38 -17.47
C ILE A 23 25.18 -14.21 -17.60
N THR A 24 26.35 -13.56 -17.60
CA THR A 24 27.64 -14.21 -17.59
C THR A 24 28.19 -14.18 -16.17
N THR A 25 28.37 -15.35 -15.59
CA THR A 25 29.09 -15.53 -14.32
C THR A 25 30.57 -15.70 -14.58
N PRO A 26 31.43 -15.72 -13.54
CA PRO A 26 32.83 -16.03 -13.72
C PRO A 26 33.13 -17.42 -14.29
N LEU A 27 32.15 -18.34 -14.26
CA LEU A 27 32.33 -19.74 -14.66
C LEU A 27 31.64 -20.08 -15.98
N ASP A 28 30.42 -19.53 -16.22
CA ASP A 28 29.62 -19.86 -17.40
C ASP A 28 28.48 -18.86 -17.62
N LYS A 29 27.74 -19.01 -18.70
CA LYS A 29 26.51 -18.28 -18.99
C LYS A 29 25.30 -19.01 -18.43
N ILE A 30 24.37 -18.28 -17.85
CA ILE A 30 23.13 -18.81 -17.30
C ILE A 30 21.95 -17.92 -17.67
N LYS A 31 20.81 -18.54 -17.95
CA LYS A 31 19.53 -17.84 -18.07
C LYS A 31 18.87 -17.70 -16.70
N VAL A 32 18.53 -16.49 -16.35
CA VAL A 32 17.80 -16.15 -15.13
C VAL A 32 16.49 -15.47 -15.48
N ARG A 33 15.57 -15.43 -14.52
CA ARG A 33 14.33 -14.67 -14.65
C ARG A 33 14.39 -13.44 -13.77
N GLU A 34 13.99 -12.30 -14.32
CA GLU A 34 13.78 -11.07 -13.57
C GLU A 34 12.39 -10.50 -13.86
N ILE A 35 11.91 -9.62 -12.98
CA ILE A 35 10.63 -8.92 -13.17
C ILE A 35 10.74 -8.05 -14.43
N ALA A 36 9.81 -8.25 -15.36
CA ALA A 36 9.86 -7.59 -16.67
C ALA A 36 9.70 -6.07 -16.56
N VAL A 37 8.75 -5.62 -15.73
CA VAL A 37 8.47 -4.21 -15.45
C VAL A 37 8.45 -3.99 -13.94
N GLN A 38 9.34 -3.15 -13.45
CA GLN A 38 9.43 -2.85 -12.01
C GLN A 38 8.18 -2.12 -11.53
N PRO A 39 7.65 -2.48 -10.34
CA PRO A 39 6.47 -1.83 -9.80
C PRO A 39 6.74 -0.38 -9.43
N VAL A 40 5.66 0.39 -9.28
CA VAL A 40 5.66 1.63 -8.50
C VAL A 40 5.08 1.29 -7.13
N ILE A 41 5.81 1.64 -6.07
CA ILE A 41 5.40 1.41 -4.68
C ILE A 41 4.99 2.75 -4.07
N THR A 42 3.79 2.81 -3.54
CA THR A 42 3.27 4.02 -2.89
C THR A 42 2.86 3.73 -1.45
N THR A 43 2.87 4.76 -0.61
CA THR A 43 2.45 4.63 0.78
C THR A 43 1.66 5.84 1.26
N ILE A 44 0.72 5.58 2.18
CA ILE A 44 -0.02 6.64 2.87
C ILE A 44 0.75 7.04 4.12
N LEU A 45 1.21 8.29 4.12
CA LEU A 45 1.98 8.85 5.23
C LEU A 45 1.06 9.13 6.42
N ARG A 46 1.62 9.04 7.63
CA ARG A 46 2.99 8.61 7.98
C ARG A 46 3.05 7.12 8.37
N ALA A 47 1.93 6.50 8.71
CA ALA A 47 1.84 5.15 9.27
C ALA A 47 2.33 4.05 8.32
N GLY A 48 2.21 4.27 7.00
CA GLY A 48 2.60 3.29 5.98
C GLY A 48 4.10 3.10 5.77
N VAL A 49 4.93 4.05 6.23
CA VAL A 49 6.38 4.03 5.93
C VAL A 49 7.09 2.74 6.34
N PRO A 50 6.88 2.14 7.52
CA PRO A 50 7.58 0.89 7.86
C PRO A 50 7.15 -0.31 7.00
N LEU A 51 5.88 -0.35 6.59
CA LEU A 51 5.37 -1.40 5.69
C LEU A 51 5.93 -1.23 4.27
N PHE A 52 5.92 0.01 3.79
CA PHE A 52 6.52 0.42 2.52
C PHE A 52 8.01 0.08 2.45
N GLN A 53 8.76 0.36 3.52
CA GLN A 53 10.18 0.03 3.56
C GLN A 53 10.43 -1.47 3.38
N GLY A 54 9.62 -2.33 3.99
CA GLY A 54 9.72 -3.76 3.79
C GLY A 54 9.46 -4.19 2.35
N ILE A 55 8.48 -3.57 1.68
CA ILE A 55 8.21 -3.84 0.26
C ILE A 55 9.38 -3.37 -0.59
N LEU A 56 9.92 -2.20 -0.30
CA LEU A 56 11.05 -1.62 -1.04
C LEU A 56 12.33 -2.42 -0.88
N ASN A 57 12.58 -3.04 0.29
CA ASN A 57 13.72 -3.93 0.51
C ASN A 57 13.73 -5.13 -0.44
N TYR A 58 12.56 -5.53 -0.93
CA TYR A 58 12.42 -6.61 -1.91
C TYR A 58 12.52 -6.13 -3.37
N PHE A 59 11.89 -4.99 -3.68
CA PHE A 59 11.87 -4.39 -5.00
C PHE A 59 12.84 -3.20 -5.06
N ASP A 60 14.13 -3.47 -5.00
CA ASP A 60 15.20 -2.48 -4.91
C ASP A 60 15.36 -1.55 -6.13
N LYS A 61 14.71 -1.90 -7.25
CA LYS A 61 14.66 -1.10 -8.49
C LYS A 61 13.29 -0.40 -8.70
N ALA A 62 12.41 -0.44 -7.71
CA ALA A 62 11.10 0.18 -7.82
C ALA A 62 11.18 1.69 -7.68
N ASP A 63 10.31 2.39 -8.41
CA ASP A 63 10.07 3.81 -8.16
C ASP A 63 9.05 3.99 -7.03
N CYS A 64 9.10 5.13 -6.35
CA CYS A 64 8.34 5.39 -5.14
C CYS A 64 7.43 6.59 -5.24
N GLY A 65 6.23 6.48 -4.67
CA GLY A 65 5.29 7.58 -4.49
C GLY A 65 4.84 7.70 -3.04
N PHE A 66 4.39 8.89 -2.66
CA PHE A 66 3.96 9.21 -1.31
C PHE A 66 2.65 10.00 -1.33
N VAL A 67 1.70 9.58 -0.50
CA VAL A 67 0.42 10.26 -0.31
C VAL A 67 0.32 10.70 1.13
N ALA A 68 0.08 11.98 1.38
CA ALA A 68 -0.28 12.47 2.71
C ALA A 68 -1.76 12.81 2.73
N ALA A 69 -2.54 11.95 3.37
CA ALA A 69 -3.96 12.15 3.61
C ALA A 69 -4.22 12.20 5.11
N TYR A 70 -5.00 13.17 5.56
CA TYR A 70 -5.41 13.24 6.96
C TYR A 70 -6.91 13.53 7.08
N ARG A 71 -7.48 13.07 8.19
CA ARG A 71 -8.86 13.35 8.54
C ARG A 71 -8.95 14.75 9.15
N LYS A 72 -9.69 15.65 8.49
CA LYS A 72 -10.02 16.95 9.05
C LYS A 72 -11.40 16.88 9.69
N HIS A 73 -11.49 17.23 10.96
CA HIS A 73 -12.76 17.40 11.65
C HIS A 73 -13.24 18.84 11.42
N ASP A 74 -14.43 18.98 10.86
CA ASP A 74 -15.10 20.27 10.81
C ASP A 74 -15.81 20.57 12.15
N ALA A 75 -16.16 21.84 12.36
CA ALA A 75 -16.81 22.31 13.61
C ALA A 75 -18.14 21.59 13.96
N ASN A 76 -18.69 20.81 13.06
CA ASN A 76 -19.94 20.05 13.21
C ASN A 76 -19.71 18.53 13.31
N ASP A 77 -18.50 18.09 13.69
CA ASP A 77 -18.11 16.67 13.81
C ASP A 77 -18.17 15.84 12.50
N TYR A 78 -18.38 16.49 11.36
CA TYR A 78 -18.20 15.84 10.07
C TYR A 78 -16.70 15.79 9.75
N PHE A 79 -16.20 14.62 9.40
CA PHE A 79 -14.83 14.53 8.93
C PHE A 79 -14.78 14.47 7.40
N SER A 80 -13.87 15.24 6.83
CA SER A 80 -13.46 15.14 5.44
C SER A 80 -12.03 14.61 5.37
N ILE A 81 -11.74 13.82 4.35
CA ILE A 81 -10.36 13.41 4.07
C ILE A 81 -9.77 14.52 3.20
N LYS A 82 -8.75 15.20 3.73
CA LYS A 82 -7.99 16.19 2.97
C LYS A 82 -6.65 15.58 2.58
N GLN A 83 -6.40 15.52 1.29
CA GLN A 83 -5.10 15.18 0.75
C GLN A 83 -4.30 16.46 0.54
N ASP A 84 -3.21 16.62 1.27
CA ASP A 84 -2.37 17.82 1.17
C ASP A 84 -1.12 17.62 0.30
N TYR A 85 -0.73 16.37 0.07
CA TYR A 85 0.49 16.08 -0.68
C TYR A 85 0.35 14.75 -1.41
N LEU A 86 0.65 14.77 -2.70
CA LEU A 86 0.81 13.57 -3.50
C LEU A 86 2.01 13.75 -4.43
N THR A 87 2.90 12.79 -4.42
CA THR A 87 3.93 12.63 -5.43
C THR A 87 3.95 11.18 -5.87
N CYS A 88 3.88 10.97 -7.17
CA CYS A 88 3.84 9.64 -7.75
C CYS A 88 4.51 9.66 -9.13
N PRO A 89 5.39 8.71 -9.44
CA PRO A 89 5.86 8.49 -10.80
C PRO A 89 4.72 8.10 -11.73
N ASN A 90 5.00 8.09 -13.05
CA ASN A 90 4.06 7.51 -14.01
C ASN A 90 3.86 6.02 -13.71
N ILE A 91 2.60 5.61 -13.53
CA ILE A 91 2.19 4.23 -13.23
C ILE A 91 1.63 3.50 -14.47
N ASP A 92 1.53 4.19 -15.61
CA ASP A 92 0.95 3.61 -16.83
C ASP A 92 1.74 2.39 -17.29
N GLY A 93 1.03 1.27 -17.48
CA GLY A 93 1.65 0.01 -17.89
C GLY A 93 2.53 -0.69 -16.84
N ARG A 94 2.51 -0.24 -15.59
CA ARG A 94 3.32 -0.78 -14.48
C ARG A 94 2.45 -1.39 -13.38
N PRO A 95 2.92 -2.40 -12.64
CA PRO A 95 2.25 -2.80 -11.40
C PRO A 95 2.30 -1.65 -10.36
N LEU A 96 1.19 -1.37 -9.69
CA LEU A 96 1.10 -0.42 -8.58
C LEU A 96 0.90 -1.20 -7.28
N ILE A 97 1.75 -0.94 -6.28
CA ILE A 97 1.65 -1.49 -4.93
C ILE A 97 1.41 -0.34 -3.96
N VAL A 98 0.30 -0.37 -3.23
CA VAL A 98 -0.06 0.65 -2.24
C VAL A 98 0.03 0.07 -0.84
N ALA A 99 0.87 0.65 0.00
CA ALA A 99 1.09 0.24 1.39
C ALA A 99 0.32 1.17 2.35
N ASP A 100 -0.66 0.61 3.05
CA ASP A 100 -1.35 1.25 4.17
C ASP A 100 -1.51 0.23 5.30
N PRO A 101 -0.89 0.41 6.47
CA PRO A 101 -0.85 -0.63 7.51
C PRO A 101 -2.22 -0.97 8.09
N MET A 102 -3.21 -0.10 7.97
CA MET A 102 -4.52 -0.26 8.64
C MET A 102 -5.66 0.01 7.67
N LEU A 103 -6.17 -1.04 7.04
CA LEU A 103 -7.36 -0.95 6.20
C LEU A 103 -8.63 -1.02 7.08
N ALA A 104 -9.02 0.14 7.65
CA ALA A 104 -10.17 0.23 8.56
C ALA A 104 -11.50 0.34 7.77
N THR A 105 -11.92 1.55 7.37
CA THR A 105 -13.13 1.76 6.57
C THR A 105 -12.92 1.69 5.07
N GLY A 106 -11.67 1.74 4.61
CA GLY A 106 -11.31 1.85 3.20
C GLY A 106 -11.36 3.26 2.62
N ALA A 107 -12.02 4.20 3.28
CA ALA A 107 -12.27 5.53 2.73
C ALA A 107 -10.99 6.30 2.36
N SER A 108 -10.00 6.34 3.25
CA SER A 108 -8.71 7.04 3.00
C SER A 108 -7.95 6.43 1.84
N LEU A 109 -7.96 5.09 1.75
CA LEU A 109 -7.31 4.36 0.66
C LEU A 109 -7.99 4.62 -0.67
N ILE A 110 -9.33 4.61 -0.71
CA ILE A 110 -10.10 4.89 -1.93
C ILE A 110 -9.82 6.31 -2.45
N GLU A 111 -9.80 7.31 -1.56
CA GLU A 111 -9.45 8.68 -1.96
C GLU A 111 -8.00 8.76 -2.48
N ALA A 112 -7.04 8.13 -1.81
CA ALA A 112 -5.66 8.08 -2.28
C ALA A 112 -5.55 7.38 -3.65
N LEU A 113 -6.29 6.30 -3.87
CA LEU A 113 -6.29 5.56 -5.14
C LEU A 113 -6.88 6.39 -6.29
N LYS A 114 -7.95 7.17 -6.06
CA LYS A 114 -8.50 8.06 -7.09
C LYS A 114 -7.45 9.01 -7.64
N ASP A 115 -6.65 9.59 -6.76
CA ASP A 115 -5.63 10.54 -7.16
C ASP A 115 -4.39 9.86 -7.77
N LEU A 116 -3.97 8.72 -7.21
CA LEU A 116 -2.87 7.93 -7.77
C LEU A 116 -3.17 7.48 -9.21
N LEU A 117 -4.39 7.02 -9.48
CA LEU A 117 -4.81 6.55 -10.81
C LEU A 117 -4.91 7.66 -11.87
N ASN A 118 -4.83 8.93 -11.49
CA ASN A 118 -4.65 10.04 -12.44
C ASN A 118 -3.23 10.05 -13.06
N HIS A 119 -2.26 9.32 -12.48
CA HIS A 119 -0.89 9.21 -12.99
C HIS A 119 -0.69 8.07 -14.01
N GLY A 120 -1.76 7.40 -14.43
CA GLY A 120 -1.76 6.34 -15.43
C GLY A 120 -2.63 5.15 -15.07
N LYS A 121 -2.68 4.16 -15.96
CA LYS A 121 -3.41 2.90 -15.75
C LYS A 121 -2.43 1.78 -15.40
N PRO A 122 -2.40 1.30 -14.15
CA PRO A 122 -1.50 0.20 -13.78
C PRO A 122 -1.94 -1.11 -14.44
N THR A 123 -0.98 -2.01 -14.68
CA THR A 123 -1.26 -3.37 -15.19
C THR A 123 -1.86 -4.27 -14.11
N GLN A 124 -1.49 -4.05 -12.87
CA GLN A 124 -2.02 -4.73 -11.69
C GLN A 124 -2.06 -3.73 -10.53
N LEU A 125 -3.10 -3.80 -9.71
CA LEU A 125 -3.22 -3.02 -8.46
C LEU A 125 -3.12 -3.99 -7.28
N HIS A 126 -2.13 -3.75 -6.43
CA HIS A 126 -1.90 -4.48 -5.18
C HIS A 126 -2.03 -3.53 -4.00
N ILE A 127 -2.79 -3.91 -3.00
CA ILE A 127 -2.97 -3.20 -1.74
C ILE A 127 -2.40 -4.07 -0.64
N VAL A 128 -1.51 -3.53 0.18
CA VAL A 128 -0.87 -4.26 1.27
C VAL A 128 -1.22 -3.60 2.59
N ALA A 129 -1.83 -4.37 3.50
CA ALA A 129 -2.13 -3.91 4.85
C ALA A 129 -1.63 -4.89 5.91
N ALA A 130 -1.15 -4.38 7.04
CA ALA A 130 -0.76 -5.24 8.16
C ALA A 130 -2.00 -5.81 8.86
N ILE A 131 -3.04 -5.00 9.00
CA ILE A 131 -4.33 -5.38 9.57
C ILE A 131 -5.47 -4.73 8.78
N ALA A 132 -6.55 -5.46 8.60
CA ALA A 132 -7.74 -4.96 7.90
C ALA A 132 -9.01 -5.29 8.68
N SER A 133 -10.07 -4.50 8.49
CA SER A 133 -11.42 -4.89 8.88
C SER A 133 -12.14 -5.54 7.69
N ARG A 134 -13.11 -6.40 7.97
CA ARG A 134 -13.97 -6.99 6.94
C ARG A 134 -14.64 -5.92 6.09
N ILE A 135 -15.24 -4.91 6.73
CA ILE A 135 -15.92 -3.79 6.05
C ILE A 135 -14.95 -3.04 5.14
N GLY A 136 -13.72 -2.78 5.60
CA GLY A 136 -12.72 -2.08 4.80
C GLY A 136 -12.31 -2.86 3.56
N VAL A 137 -12.12 -4.18 3.69
CA VAL A 137 -11.80 -5.06 2.56
C VAL A 137 -12.95 -5.05 1.54
N GLU A 138 -14.18 -5.26 1.98
CA GLU A 138 -15.37 -5.26 1.12
C GLU A 138 -15.54 -3.91 0.41
N THR A 139 -15.43 -2.80 1.14
CA THR A 139 -15.56 -1.44 0.56
C THR A 139 -14.53 -1.18 -0.53
N VAL A 140 -13.28 -1.59 -0.32
CA VAL A 140 -12.22 -1.42 -1.32
C VAL A 140 -12.43 -2.37 -2.49
N GLN A 141 -12.83 -3.62 -2.24
CA GLN A 141 -13.09 -4.59 -3.30
C GLN A 141 -14.27 -4.19 -4.19
N ASP A 142 -15.31 -3.57 -3.61
CA ASP A 142 -16.44 -3.04 -4.36
C ASP A 142 -16.03 -1.86 -5.26
N ALA A 143 -15.16 -0.98 -4.76
CA ALA A 143 -14.68 0.17 -5.52
C ALA A 143 -13.65 -0.21 -6.59
N TYR A 144 -12.83 -1.21 -6.33
CA TYR A 144 -11.74 -1.69 -7.18
C TYR A 144 -11.74 -3.23 -7.27
N PRO A 145 -12.66 -3.84 -8.03
CA PRO A 145 -12.82 -5.31 -8.08
C PRO A 145 -11.57 -6.06 -8.54
N GLU A 146 -10.73 -5.42 -9.37
CA GLU A 146 -9.48 -6.01 -9.89
C GLU A 146 -8.30 -5.88 -8.91
N ALA A 147 -8.45 -5.15 -7.78
CA ALA A 147 -7.39 -5.00 -6.81
C ALA A 147 -7.14 -6.30 -6.06
N LYS A 148 -5.86 -6.66 -5.91
CA LYS A 148 -5.42 -7.77 -5.07
C LYS A 148 -5.06 -7.23 -3.70
N ILE A 149 -5.80 -7.63 -2.66
CA ILE A 149 -5.63 -7.15 -1.29
C ILE A 149 -4.85 -8.20 -0.50
N TRP A 150 -3.72 -7.80 0.07
CA TRP A 150 -2.80 -8.61 0.87
C TRP A 150 -2.84 -8.11 2.31
N ILE A 151 -3.24 -8.97 3.22
CA ILE A 151 -3.42 -8.59 4.63
C ILE A 151 -2.69 -9.56 5.54
N GLY A 152 -2.08 -9.03 6.59
CA GLY A 152 -1.47 -9.86 7.64
C GLY A 152 -2.50 -10.47 8.58
N ALA A 153 -3.54 -9.71 8.94
CA ALA A 153 -4.66 -10.17 9.78
C ALA A 153 -5.97 -9.46 9.39
N LEU A 154 -7.08 -10.18 9.56
CA LEU A 154 -8.43 -9.66 9.36
C LEU A 154 -9.18 -9.65 10.68
N ASP A 155 -9.71 -8.49 11.06
CA ASP A 155 -10.61 -8.32 12.20
C ASP A 155 -12.03 -8.02 11.71
N GLU A 156 -13.04 -8.49 12.47
CA GLU A 156 -14.45 -8.42 12.04
C GLU A 156 -15.08 -7.04 12.25
N ASN A 157 -14.63 -6.30 13.27
CA ASN A 157 -15.36 -5.14 13.75
C ASN A 157 -14.58 -3.83 13.70
N LEU A 158 -15.34 -2.73 13.61
CA LEU A 158 -14.87 -1.37 13.83
C LEU A 158 -15.56 -0.77 15.06
N THR A 159 -14.86 0.08 15.79
CA THR A 159 -15.49 0.94 16.80
C THR A 159 -16.34 2.01 16.14
N SER A 160 -17.19 2.71 16.91
CA SER A 160 -17.98 3.87 16.41
C SER A 160 -17.11 5.01 15.87
N LYS A 161 -15.81 5.05 16.24
CA LYS A 161 -14.82 6.02 15.74
C LYS A 161 -14.03 5.50 14.52
N GLY A 162 -14.38 4.31 13.99
CA GLY A 162 -13.71 3.73 12.82
C GLY A 162 -12.34 3.10 13.10
N TYR A 163 -12.05 2.72 14.35
CA TYR A 163 -10.86 1.92 14.67
C TYR A 163 -11.15 0.43 14.56
N ILE A 164 -10.18 -0.32 14.03
CA ILE A 164 -10.25 -1.79 13.95
C ILE A 164 -10.22 -2.37 15.37
N THR A 165 -11.09 -3.34 15.66
CA THR A 165 -11.15 -3.99 16.99
C THR A 165 -11.22 -5.51 16.85
N PRO A 166 -10.36 -6.26 17.59
CA PRO A 166 -9.44 -5.81 18.64
C PRO A 166 -8.32 -4.88 18.16
N GLY A 167 -7.87 -5.03 16.89
CA GLY A 167 -6.93 -4.10 16.26
C GLY A 167 -5.58 -3.96 16.98
N LEU A 168 -4.89 -2.86 16.64
CA LEU A 168 -3.60 -2.49 17.25
C LEU A 168 -3.53 -1.01 17.69
N GLY A 169 -4.67 -0.29 17.66
CA GLY A 169 -4.70 1.15 17.93
C GLY A 169 -4.36 1.99 16.71
N ASP A 170 -3.53 3.04 16.88
CA ASP A 170 -3.04 3.89 15.79
C ASP A 170 -1.62 3.48 15.40
N ALA A 171 -1.46 2.95 14.18
CA ALA A 171 -0.16 2.47 13.67
C ALA A 171 0.86 3.61 13.51
N GLY A 172 0.41 4.83 13.21
CA GLY A 172 1.28 5.99 13.11
C GLY A 172 1.87 6.40 14.44
N ASP A 173 1.02 6.43 15.46
CA ASP A 173 1.43 6.80 16.82
C ASP A 173 2.33 5.72 17.45
N LEU A 174 2.04 4.44 17.17
CA LEU A 174 2.90 3.32 17.58
C LEU A 174 4.28 3.36 16.91
N SER A 175 4.36 3.84 15.66
CA SER A 175 5.61 3.86 14.91
C SER A 175 6.46 5.12 15.18
N TYR A 176 5.81 6.26 15.43
CA TYR A 176 6.47 7.58 15.41
C TYR A 176 6.12 8.48 16.61
N GLY A 177 5.41 7.96 17.58
CA GLY A 177 4.91 8.72 18.71
C GLY A 177 3.62 9.48 18.43
N GLU A 178 2.94 9.85 19.50
CA GLU A 178 1.64 10.51 19.46
C GLU A 178 1.69 11.84 18.68
N LYS A 179 0.75 12.02 17.75
CA LYS A 179 0.63 13.26 16.98
C LYS A 179 -0.21 14.29 17.74
N LEU A 180 0.31 15.52 17.88
CA LEU A 180 -0.48 16.66 18.32
C LEU A 180 -1.25 17.22 17.12
N GLN A 181 -2.54 16.91 17.03
CA GLN A 181 -3.43 17.56 16.06
C GLN A 181 -3.86 18.93 16.63
N ARG A 182 -3.44 20.00 15.97
CA ARG A 182 -3.92 21.36 16.26
C ARG A 182 -4.96 21.79 15.23
#